data_a0b2d59fff0e26fddcf18154b1ba9832
#
_entry.id   a0b2d59fff0e26fddcf18154b1ba9832
#
_cell.length_a   1.000
_cell.length_b   1.000
_cell.length_c   1.000
_cell.angle_alpha   90.00
_cell.angle_beta   90.00
_cell.angle_gamma   90.00
#
_symmetry.space_group_name_H-M   'P 1'
#
loop_
_entity.id
_entity.type
_entity.pdbx_description
1 polymer ?
#
loop_
_entity_poly.entity_id
_entity_poly.type
_entity_poly.pdbx_seq_one_letter_code
_entity_poly.pdbx_strand_id
1 'polypeptide(L)'
;KKYYDTGQLASVGNYRNGLLEGAYLSFHPDGSIKAELNYDDGLLLGENTEYYPSGQVMKVSQFSNKGLTGVISEYHPNGTLAIEKFLKNQLPYGTWRYFSKKGILTKIEPFELGKHNGVIIEFKDSDTLSTQTYVNGIKSGQWHTFYENGNAKTWATYKFNNLEGAFTHFHENGKKSYTGNFYRGRRVGQWTYY
;
A
#
# COMPACT_ATOMS: atom_id res chain seq x y z
N LYS A 1 7.22 25.53 -21.68
CA LYS A 1 6.49 26.17 -20.57
C LYS A 1 5.01 26.03 -20.78
N LYS A 2 4.25 25.78 -19.72
CA LYS A 2 2.78 25.82 -19.66
C LYS A 2 2.37 26.83 -18.59
N TYR A 3 1.20 27.45 -18.77
CA TYR A 3 0.67 28.45 -17.84
C TYR A 3 -0.75 28.08 -17.45
N TYR A 4 -1.17 28.46 -16.26
CA TYR A 4 -2.56 28.43 -15.81
C TYR A 4 -3.37 29.50 -16.56
N ASP A 5 -4.69 29.39 -16.57
CA ASP A 5 -5.60 30.38 -17.15
C ASP A 5 -5.43 31.78 -16.51
N THR A 6 -4.91 31.82 -15.28
CA THR A 6 -4.54 33.04 -14.55
C THR A 6 -3.26 33.72 -15.07
N GLY A 7 -2.54 33.08 -16.01
CA GLY A 7 -1.25 33.54 -16.55
C GLY A 7 -0.04 33.15 -15.71
N GLN A 8 -0.23 32.49 -14.55
CA GLN A 8 0.88 32.00 -13.74
C GLN A 8 1.53 30.78 -14.38
N LEU A 9 2.86 30.63 -14.19
CA LEU A 9 3.60 29.47 -14.69
C LEU A 9 3.11 28.19 -14.01
N ALA A 10 2.62 27.23 -14.80
CA ALA A 10 2.16 25.93 -14.31
C ALA A 10 3.27 24.88 -14.39
N SER A 11 4.09 24.91 -15.45
CA SER A 11 5.21 23.98 -15.58
C SER A 11 6.25 24.45 -16.61
N VAL A 12 7.48 23.92 -16.42
CA VAL A 12 8.58 24.05 -17.37
C VAL A 12 9.33 22.74 -17.47
N GLY A 13 9.70 22.37 -18.69
CA GLY A 13 10.50 21.18 -18.99
C GLY A 13 10.95 21.21 -20.44
N ASN A 14 11.84 20.31 -20.77
CA ASN A 14 12.38 20.14 -22.11
C ASN A 14 11.74 18.91 -22.77
N TYR A 15 11.71 18.92 -24.10
CA TYR A 15 11.19 17.81 -24.88
C TYR A 15 12.23 17.43 -25.95
N ARG A 16 12.41 16.14 -26.15
CA ARG A 16 13.16 15.56 -27.25
C ARG A 16 12.23 14.59 -27.99
N ASN A 17 12.05 14.79 -29.31
CA ASN A 17 11.14 13.97 -30.13
C ASN A 17 9.71 13.86 -29.57
N GLY A 18 9.20 14.93 -28.92
CA GLY A 18 7.86 14.96 -28.34
C GLY A 18 7.74 14.34 -26.94
N LEU A 19 8.81 13.75 -26.41
CA LEU A 19 8.87 13.15 -25.06
C LEU A 19 9.61 14.09 -24.10
N LEU A 20 9.20 14.08 -22.82
CA LEU A 20 9.91 14.80 -21.76
C LEU A 20 11.33 14.29 -21.61
N GLU A 21 12.27 15.22 -21.44
CA GLU A 21 13.70 14.95 -21.34
C GLU A 21 14.37 15.85 -20.30
N GLY A 22 15.12 15.24 -19.38
CA GLY A 22 15.83 15.97 -18.32
C GLY A 22 14.88 16.52 -17.25
N ALA A 23 15.26 17.64 -16.66
CA ALA A 23 14.54 18.24 -15.56
C ALA A 23 13.18 18.82 -15.99
N TYR A 24 12.17 18.55 -15.15
CA TYR A 24 10.83 19.10 -15.27
C TYR A 24 10.40 19.67 -13.91
N LEU A 25 9.95 20.93 -13.93
CA LEU A 25 9.40 21.62 -12.78
C LEU A 25 7.91 21.90 -12.99
N SER A 26 7.11 21.66 -11.97
CA SER A 26 5.71 22.13 -11.96
C SER A 26 5.42 22.91 -10.68
N PHE A 27 4.40 23.76 -10.75
CA PHE A 27 4.05 24.70 -9.69
C PHE A 27 2.57 24.56 -9.31
N HIS A 28 2.25 24.85 -8.09
CA HIS A 28 0.87 25.06 -7.64
C HIS A 28 0.34 26.41 -8.15
N PRO A 29 -0.99 26.67 -8.13
CA PRO A 29 -1.56 27.93 -8.55
C PRO A 29 -1.08 29.15 -7.76
N ASP A 30 -0.56 28.96 -6.55
CA ASP A 30 0.04 30.03 -5.72
C ASP A 30 1.50 30.33 -6.06
N GLY A 31 2.07 29.57 -7.03
CA GLY A 31 3.46 29.70 -7.48
C GLY A 31 4.47 28.88 -6.69
N SER A 32 4.07 28.21 -5.60
CA SER A 32 4.96 27.28 -4.89
C SER A 32 5.29 26.04 -5.75
N ILE A 33 6.45 25.43 -5.51
CA ILE A 33 6.87 24.24 -6.26
C ILE A 33 5.93 23.08 -5.93
N LYS A 34 5.40 22.43 -6.97
CA LYS A 34 4.56 21.24 -6.88
C LYS A 34 5.36 19.96 -7.10
N ALA A 35 6.28 19.97 -8.08
CA ALA A 35 7.12 18.82 -8.34
C ALA A 35 8.43 19.19 -9.05
N GLU A 36 9.48 18.46 -8.69
CA GLU A 36 10.79 18.43 -9.33
C GLU A 36 11.02 17.00 -9.83
N LEU A 37 10.99 16.82 -11.14
CA LEU A 37 11.02 15.50 -11.76
C LEU A 37 12.14 15.43 -12.78
N ASN A 38 12.69 14.25 -13.00
CA ASN A 38 13.69 13.97 -14.01
C ASN A 38 13.18 12.90 -14.98
N TYR A 39 13.34 13.15 -16.26
CA TYR A 39 12.86 12.29 -17.33
C TYR A 39 13.98 11.85 -18.28
N ASP A 40 13.89 10.63 -18.78
CA ASP A 40 14.64 10.10 -19.91
C ASP A 40 13.64 9.43 -20.87
N ASP A 41 13.55 9.91 -22.11
CA ASP A 41 12.58 9.45 -23.13
C ASP A 41 11.13 9.37 -22.60
N GLY A 42 10.67 10.37 -21.81
CA GLY A 42 9.33 10.44 -21.26
C GLY A 42 9.09 9.57 -20.01
N LEU A 43 10.08 8.84 -19.52
CA LEU A 43 10.00 8.01 -18.32
C LEU A 43 10.74 8.67 -17.17
N LEU A 44 10.21 8.53 -15.96
CA LEU A 44 10.88 9.04 -14.75
C LEU A 44 12.20 8.30 -14.53
N LEU A 45 13.27 9.05 -14.23
CA LEU A 45 14.60 8.54 -13.93
C LEU A 45 15.21 9.28 -12.74
N GLY A 46 16.01 8.57 -11.93
CA GLY A 46 16.65 9.16 -10.77
C GLY A 46 15.68 9.59 -9.68
N GLU A 47 16.10 10.60 -8.92
CA GLU A 47 15.29 11.15 -7.83
C GLU A 47 14.25 12.13 -8.36
N ASN A 48 13.03 12.02 -7.82
CA ASN A 48 11.88 12.84 -8.17
C ASN A 48 11.14 13.19 -6.88
N THR A 49 10.84 14.48 -6.69
CA THR A 49 10.20 14.97 -5.48
C THR A 49 8.91 15.73 -5.83
N GLU A 50 7.86 15.43 -5.10
CA GLU A 50 6.57 16.13 -5.17
C GLU A 50 6.27 16.78 -3.81
N TYR A 51 5.62 17.95 -3.83
CA TYR A 51 5.40 18.77 -2.65
C TYR A 51 3.91 19.08 -2.44
N TYR A 52 3.51 19.20 -1.20
CA TYR A 52 2.24 19.83 -0.81
C TYR A 52 2.27 21.35 -1.10
N PRO A 53 1.11 22.02 -1.22
CA PRO A 53 1.08 23.49 -1.33
C PRO A 53 1.76 24.20 -0.16
N SER A 54 1.86 23.56 1.00
CA SER A 54 2.61 24.07 2.16
C SER A 54 4.14 24.08 1.97
N GLY A 55 4.65 23.52 0.87
CA GLY A 55 6.08 23.31 0.61
C GLY A 55 6.69 22.08 1.27
N GLN A 56 5.91 21.33 2.05
CA GLN A 56 6.39 20.08 2.63
C GLN A 56 6.44 18.98 1.59
N VAL A 57 7.41 18.08 1.70
CA VAL A 57 7.53 16.91 0.82
C VAL A 57 6.30 16.02 0.94
N MET A 58 5.66 15.74 -0.19
CA MET A 58 4.54 14.83 -0.30
C MET A 58 5.01 13.44 -0.73
N LYS A 59 5.98 13.39 -1.65
CA LYS A 59 6.46 12.11 -2.20
C LYS A 59 7.89 12.27 -2.70
N VAL A 60 8.72 11.28 -2.39
CA VAL A 60 10.03 11.09 -3.01
C VAL A 60 10.01 9.75 -3.73
N SER A 61 10.50 9.72 -4.95
CA SER A 61 10.67 8.48 -5.70
C SER A 61 12.03 8.43 -6.38
N GLN A 62 12.65 7.27 -6.32
CA GLN A 62 13.92 6.97 -6.97
C GLN A 62 13.69 5.89 -8.02
N PHE A 63 13.86 6.24 -9.29
CA PHE A 63 13.69 5.31 -10.40
C PHE A 63 15.00 4.96 -11.07
N SER A 64 15.12 3.70 -11.50
CA SER A 64 16.22 3.16 -12.32
C SER A 64 15.65 2.34 -13.48
N ASN A 65 16.56 1.87 -14.37
CA ASN A 65 16.18 1.07 -15.54
C ASN A 65 15.05 1.71 -16.36
N LYS A 66 15.18 2.99 -16.71
CA LYS A 66 14.17 3.75 -17.46
C LYS A 66 12.78 3.66 -16.82
N GLY A 67 12.68 3.93 -15.50
CA GLY A 67 11.42 3.94 -14.76
C GLY A 67 10.82 2.56 -14.46
N LEU A 68 11.52 1.47 -14.81
CA LEU A 68 11.00 0.12 -14.58
C LEU A 68 11.10 -0.34 -13.13
N THR A 69 12.13 0.16 -12.40
CA THR A 69 12.34 -0.19 -10.99
C THR A 69 12.33 1.09 -10.17
N GLY A 70 11.62 1.09 -9.06
CA GLY A 70 11.49 2.27 -8.22
C GLY A 70 11.28 1.97 -6.75
N VAL A 71 11.78 2.89 -5.92
CA VAL A 71 11.42 3.02 -4.50
C VAL A 71 10.64 4.33 -4.36
N ILE A 72 9.51 4.28 -3.68
CA ILE A 72 8.62 5.42 -3.51
C ILE A 72 8.31 5.56 -2.03
N SER A 73 8.58 6.75 -1.49
CA SER A 73 8.21 7.16 -0.14
C SER A 73 7.18 8.28 -0.22
N GLU A 74 6.00 8.06 0.32
CA GLU A 74 4.95 9.09 0.44
C GLU A 74 4.86 9.55 1.89
N TYR A 75 4.61 10.83 2.10
CA TYR A 75 4.61 11.46 3.42
C TYR A 75 3.25 12.09 3.73
N HIS A 76 2.87 12.08 4.98
CA HIS A 76 1.74 12.86 5.48
C HIS A 76 2.06 14.37 5.46
N PRO A 77 1.05 15.26 5.46
CA PRO A 77 1.28 16.71 5.52
C PRO A 77 2.07 17.20 6.74
N ASN A 78 2.22 16.40 7.78
CA ASN A 78 3.06 16.69 8.95
C ASN A 78 4.52 16.23 8.79
N GLY A 79 4.89 15.71 7.61
CA GLY A 79 6.25 15.25 7.27
C GLY A 79 6.57 13.82 7.73
N THR A 80 5.67 13.11 8.42
CA THR A 80 5.91 11.70 8.78
C THR A 80 5.71 10.79 7.57
N LEU A 81 6.51 9.73 7.45
CA LEU A 81 6.35 8.72 6.40
C LEU A 81 4.93 8.12 6.48
N ALA A 82 4.24 8.08 5.34
CA ALA A 82 2.91 7.50 5.20
C ALA A 82 2.96 6.12 4.56
N ILE A 83 3.74 5.99 3.47
CA ILE A 83 3.82 4.72 2.72
C ILE A 83 5.23 4.57 2.15
N GLU A 84 5.76 3.36 2.23
CA GLU A 84 6.96 2.91 1.52
C GLU A 84 6.58 1.83 0.51
N LYS A 85 6.92 2.03 -0.76
CA LYS A 85 6.56 1.17 -1.89
C LYS A 85 7.78 0.79 -2.71
N PHE A 86 7.74 -0.40 -3.27
CA PHE A 86 8.74 -0.89 -4.21
C PHE A 86 8.08 -1.32 -5.52
N LEU A 87 8.70 -0.97 -6.64
CA LEU A 87 8.25 -1.36 -7.98
C LEU A 87 9.36 -2.14 -8.69
N LYS A 88 8.97 -3.16 -9.43
CA LYS A 88 9.82 -3.87 -10.38
C LYS A 88 9.05 -4.10 -11.66
N ASN A 89 9.62 -3.70 -12.79
CA ASN A 89 8.91 -3.67 -14.09
C ASN A 89 7.58 -2.90 -14.02
N GLN A 90 7.55 -1.77 -13.30
CA GLN A 90 6.38 -0.93 -13.02
C GLN A 90 5.25 -1.64 -12.24
N LEU A 91 5.47 -2.87 -11.76
CA LEU A 91 4.51 -3.62 -10.96
C LEU A 91 4.88 -3.57 -9.47
N PRO A 92 3.89 -3.58 -8.55
CA PRO A 92 4.13 -3.76 -7.14
C PRO A 92 5.03 -4.97 -6.86
N TYR A 93 6.07 -4.76 -6.03
CA TYR A 93 7.05 -5.76 -5.67
C TYR A 93 7.55 -5.56 -4.24
N GLY A 94 8.00 -6.65 -3.61
CA GLY A 94 8.54 -6.59 -2.25
C GLY A 94 7.46 -6.30 -1.20
N THR A 95 7.85 -5.73 -0.10
CA THR A 95 6.95 -5.46 1.03
C THR A 95 6.65 -3.98 1.13
N TRP A 96 5.39 -3.60 0.91
CA TRP A 96 4.92 -2.25 1.12
C TRP A 96 4.55 -2.06 2.59
N ARG A 97 4.86 -0.88 3.15
CA ARG A 97 4.62 -0.51 4.55
C ARG A 97 3.83 0.77 4.63
N TYR A 98 2.85 0.79 5.51
CA TYR A 98 1.95 1.93 5.73
C TYR A 98 2.06 2.40 7.17
N PHE A 99 2.06 3.70 7.36
CA PHE A 99 2.24 4.33 8.66
C PHE A 99 1.15 5.37 8.93
N SER A 100 0.77 5.50 10.18
CA SER A 100 -0.13 6.57 10.64
C SER A 100 0.57 7.92 10.64
N LYS A 101 -0.20 9.01 10.83
CA LYS A 101 0.36 10.36 11.03
C LYS A 101 1.28 10.49 12.25
N LYS A 102 1.29 9.51 13.16
CA LYS A 102 2.20 9.42 14.30
C LYS A 102 3.47 8.62 13.99
N GLY A 103 3.63 8.10 12.76
CA GLY A 103 4.75 7.26 12.36
C GLY A 103 4.64 5.80 12.82
N ILE A 104 3.48 5.39 13.35
CA ILE A 104 3.24 4.01 13.79
C ILE A 104 2.89 3.15 12.58
N LEU A 105 3.50 1.99 12.45
CA LEU A 105 3.20 1.00 11.40
C LEU A 105 1.75 0.53 11.53
N THR A 106 0.97 0.64 10.45
CA THR A 106 -0.45 0.27 10.43
C THR A 106 -0.75 -0.91 9.51
N LYS A 107 0.12 -1.17 8.51
CA LYS A 107 -0.08 -2.27 7.58
C LYS A 107 1.22 -2.70 6.91
N ILE A 108 1.32 -3.99 6.63
CA ILE A 108 2.36 -4.61 5.81
C ILE A 108 1.66 -5.36 4.68
N GLU A 109 2.07 -5.12 3.43
CA GLU A 109 1.54 -5.79 2.23
C GLU A 109 2.68 -6.35 1.37
N PRO A 110 2.86 -7.68 1.32
CA PRO A 110 3.83 -8.29 0.42
C PRO A 110 3.26 -8.44 -0.99
N PHE A 111 4.09 -8.08 -1.98
CA PHE A 111 3.77 -8.17 -3.41
C PHE A 111 4.83 -8.96 -4.18
N GLU A 112 4.38 -9.71 -5.16
CA GLU A 112 5.20 -10.32 -6.18
C GLU A 112 4.48 -10.22 -7.54
N LEU A 113 5.20 -9.75 -8.57
CA LEU A 113 4.65 -9.56 -9.92
C LEU A 113 3.28 -8.83 -9.95
N GLY A 114 3.14 -7.79 -9.14
CA GLY A 114 1.93 -6.97 -9.06
C GLY A 114 0.78 -7.56 -8.24
N LYS A 115 0.95 -8.73 -7.65
CA LYS A 115 -0.09 -9.42 -6.87
C LYS A 115 0.34 -9.59 -5.43
N HIS A 116 -0.63 -9.58 -4.49
CA HIS A 116 -0.34 -9.96 -3.12
C HIS A 116 0.20 -11.38 -3.06
N ASN A 117 1.35 -11.57 -2.41
CA ASN A 117 1.98 -12.87 -2.25
C ASN A 117 2.71 -12.93 -0.90
N GLY A 118 2.12 -13.62 0.05
CA GLY A 118 2.55 -13.68 1.44
C GLY A 118 1.45 -13.27 2.43
N VAL A 119 1.84 -12.81 3.62
CA VAL A 119 0.91 -12.46 4.69
C VAL A 119 0.76 -10.93 4.75
N ILE A 120 -0.45 -10.45 4.51
CA ILE A 120 -0.84 -9.07 4.83
C ILE A 120 -1.11 -9.01 6.34
N ILE A 121 -0.55 -8.01 7.00
CA ILE A 121 -0.74 -7.77 8.44
C ILE A 121 -1.26 -6.35 8.61
N GLU A 122 -2.36 -6.21 9.35
CA GLU A 122 -2.89 -4.92 9.78
C GLU A 122 -2.70 -4.74 11.28
N PHE A 123 -2.35 -3.52 11.67
CA PHE A 123 -2.06 -3.16 13.06
C PHE A 123 -2.94 -2.00 13.52
N LYS A 124 -3.23 -1.95 14.82
CA LYS A 124 -3.76 -0.78 15.52
C LYS A 124 -2.90 -0.54 16.76
N ASP A 125 -2.32 0.65 16.86
CA ASP A 125 -1.46 1.07 17.99
C ASP A 125 -0.35 0.04 18.31
N SER A 126 0.23 -0.59 17.27
CA SER A 126 1.24 -1.66 17.29
C SER A 126 0.72 -3.08 17.56
N ASP A 127 -0.54 -3.25 17.95
CA ASP A 127 -1.15 -4.58 18.10
C ASP A 127 -1.66 -5.11 16.76
N THR A 128 -1.53 -6.40 16.53
CA THR A 128 -2.04 -7.05 15.32
C THR A 128 -3.57 -7.09 15.33
N LEU A 129 -4.20 -6.49 14.32
CA LEU A 129 -5.65 -6.58 14.10
C LEU A 129 -6.03 -7.74 13.20
N SER A 130 -5.25 -8.00 12.17
CA SER A 130 -5.51 -9.10 11.24
C SER A 130 -4.24 -9.63 10.59
N THR A 131 -4.27 -10.91 10.24
CA THR A 131 -3.32 -11.54 9.33
C THR A 131 -4.08 -12.25 8.23
N GLN A 132 -3.64 -12.07 6.98
CA GLN A 132 -4.36 -12.54 5.80
C GLN A 132 -3.36 -13.09 4.80
N THR A 133 -3.40 -14.40 4.54
CA THR A 133 -2.46 -15.05 3.64
C THR A 133 -2.97 -15.05 2.20
N TYR A 134 -2.10 -14.66 1.28
CA TYR A 134 -2.34 -14.67 -0.16
C TYR A 134 -1.24 -15.44 -0.89
N VAL A 135 -1.63 -16.12 -1.96
CA VAL A 135 -0.71 -16.75 -2.93
C VAL A 135 -1.12 -16.28 -4.32
N ASN A 136 -0.24 -15.54 -5.00
CA ASN A 136 -0.51 -14.97 -6.34
C ASN A 136 -1.83 -14.18 -6.44
N GLY A 137 -2.17 -13.40 -5.42
CA GLY A 137 -3.41 -12.60 -5.35
C GLY A 137 -4.66 -13.38 -4.92
N ILE A 138 -4.53 -14.66 -4.62
CA ILE A 138 -5.64 -15.54 -4.22
C ILE A 138 -5.58 -15.76 -2.71
N LYS A 139 -6.70 -15.54 -2.01
CA LYS A 139 -6.82 -15.87 -0.58
C LYS A 139 -6.53 -17.33 -0.36
N SER A 140 -5.51 -17.63 0.47
CA SER A 140 -5.02 -18.98 0.69
C SER A 140 -4.36 -19.07 2.06
N GLY A 141 -4.51 -20.21 2.76
CA GLY A 141 -3.91 -20.39 4.08
C GLY A 141 -4.69 -19.73 5.22
N GLN A 142 -3.98 -19.44 6.29
CA GLN A 142 -4.59 -18.97 7.55
C GLN A 142 -4.95 -17.50 7.49
N TRP A 143 -6.11 -17.17 8.06
CA TRP A 143 -6.63 -15.83 8.25
C TRP A 143 -7.07 -15.67 9.69
N HIS A 144 -6.48 -14.69 10.38
CA HIS A 144 -6.77 -14.41 11.78
C HIS A 144 -7.22 -12.95 11.90
N THR A 145 -8.20 -12.72 12.75
CA THR A 145 -8.57 -11.38 13.20
C THR A 145 -8.56 -11.33 14.73
N PHE A 146 -8.35 -10.14 15.26
CA PHE A 146 -8.22 -9.92 16.70
C PHE A 146 -9.16 -8.80 17.13
N TYR A 147 -9.57 -8.81 18.37
CA TYR A 147 -10.23 -7.70 19.05
C TYR A 147 -9.21 -6.62 19.41
N GLU A 148 -9.68 -5.42 19.75
CA GLU A 148 -8.81 -4.32 20.15
C GLU A 148 -8.02 -4.58 21.45
N ASN A 149 -8.52 -5.49 22.29
CA ASN A 149 -7.81 -5.94 23.49
C ASN A 149 -6.75 -7.02 23.23
N GLY A 150 -6.46 -7.32 21.95
CA GLY A 150 -5.47 -8.33 21.52
C GLY A 150 -5.99 -9.78 21.51
N ASN A 151 -7.17 -10.05 22.05
CA ASN A 151 -7.73 -11.40 22.03
C ASN A 151 -8.14 -11.81 20.62
N ALA A 152 -7.98 -13.09 20.31
CA ALA A 152 -8.44 -13.65 19.04
C ALA A 152 -9.93 -13.41 18.82
N LYS A 153 -10.34 -13.01 17.62
CA LYS A 153 -11.73 -12.86 17.21
C LYS A 153 -12.15 -13.96 16.25
N THR A 154 -11.33 -14.24 15.23
CA THR A 154 -11.66 -15.29 14.26
C THR A 154 -10.39 -16.00 13.82
N TRP A 155 -10.45 -17.30 13.77
CA TRP A 155 -9.47 -18.15 13.08
C TRP A 155 -10.17 -18.88 11.95
N ALA A 156 -9.66 -18.72 10.74
CA ALA A 156 -10.21 -19.29 9.54
C ALA A 156 -9.10 -19.75 8.60
N THR A 157 -9.44 -20.64 7.70
CA THR A 157 -8.58 -21.05 6.59
C THR A 157 -9.27 -20.75 5.29
N TYR A 158 -8.52 -20.24 4.32
CA TYR A 158 -8.97 -20.01 2.96
C TYR A 158 -8.24 -20.91 1.98
N LYS A 159 -8.95 -21.34 0.94
CA LYS A 159 -8.40 -22.05 -0.21
C LYS A 159 -9.10 -21.54 -1.47
N PHE A 160 -8.32 -21.01 -2.42
CA PHE A 160 -8.87 -20.46 -3.67
C PHE A 160 -10.02 -19.47 -3.45
N ASN A 161 -9.81 -18.46 -2.59
CA ASN A 161 -10.76 -17.42 -2.21
C ASN A 161 -11.98 -17.89 -1.39
N ASN A 162 -12.12 -19.16 -1.06
CA ASN A 162 -13.22 -19.69 -0.28
C ASN A 162 -12.77 -20.08 1.13
N LEU A 163 -13.67 -19.90 2.11
CA LEU A 163 -13.48 -20.52 3.42
C LEU A 163 -13.42 -22.05 3.27
N GLU A 164 -12.43 -22.67 3.90
CA GLU A 164 -12.13 -24.10 3.78
C GLU A 164 -11.58 -24.65 5.08
N GLY A 165 -12.16 -25.75 5.57
CA GLY A 165 -11.70 -26.40 6.81
C GLY A 165 -12.19 -25.71 8.08
N ALA A 166 -11.39 -25.80 9.15
CA ALA A 166 -11.77 -25.37 10.48
C ALA A 166 -12.00 -23.85 10.57
N PHE A 167 -13.03 -23.48 11.29
CA PHE A 167 -13.39 -22.12 11.62
C PHE A 167 -13.67 -22.01 13.13
N THR A 168 -13.10 -20.99 13.76
CA THR A 168 -13.38 -20.67 15.16
C THR A 168 -13.65 -19.18 15.32
N HIS A 169 -14.73 -18.86 16.00
CA HIS A 169 -15.03 -17.50 16.45
C HIS A 169 -14.95 -17.44 17.97
N PHE A 170 -14.41 -16.37 18.49
CA PHE A 170 -14.23 -16.15 19.92
C PHE A 170 -15.04 -14.94 20.38
N HIS A 171 -15.42 -14.93 21.63
CA HIS A 171 -15.87 -13.75 22.36
C HIS A 171 -14.69 -12.83 22.67
N GLU A 172 -14.95 -11.57 22.95
CA GLU A 172 -13.94 -10.58 23.28
C GLU A 172 -13.15 -10.94 24.57
N ASN A 173 -13.73 -11.75 25.46
CA ASN A 173 -13.05 -12.31 26.65
C ASN A 173 -12.11 -13.49 26.34
N GLY A 174 -11.90 -13.83 25.07
CA GLY A 174 -11.02 -14.91 24.59
C GLY A 174 -11.63 -16.31 24.66
N LYS A 175 -12.85 -16.49 25.18
CA LYS A 175 -13.51 -17.79 25.15
C LYS A 175 -14.09 -18.08 23.77
N LYS A 176 -14.13 -19.35 23.36
CA LYS A 176 -14.79 -19.76 22.13
C LYS A 176 -16.27 -19.36 22.16
N SER A 177 -16.77 -18.85 21.06
CA SER A 177 -18.18 -18.55 20.85
C SER A 177 -18.84 -19.65 20.02
N TYR A 178 -18.23 -19.98 18.90
CA TYR A 178 -18.65 -21.12 18.08
C TYR A 178 -17.50 -21.64 17.22
N THR A 179 -17.59 -22.91 16.84
CA THR A 179 -16.66 -23.59 15.96
C THR A 179 -17.38 -24.47 14.97
N GLY A 180 -16.78 -24.72 13.82
CA GLY A 180 -17.31 -25.62 12.80
C GLY A 180 -16.35 -25.72 11.62
N ASN A 181 -16.86 -26.22 10.53
CA ASN A 181 -16.10 -26.40 9.31
C ASN A 181 -16.79 -25.77 8.11
N PHE A 182 -15.98 -25.28 7.18
CA PHE A 182 -16.40 -24.83 5.87
C PHE A 182 -15.86 -25.76 4.78
N TYR A 183 -16.62 -25.92 3.73
CA TYR A 183 -16.21 -26.51 2.47
C TYR A 183 -16.68 -25.65 1.31
N ARG A 184 -15.75 -25.13 0.52
CA ARG A 184 -16.03 -24.20 -0.59
C ARG A 184 -16.94 -23.03 -0.18
N GLY A 185 -16.67 -22.41 0.97
CA GLY A 185 -17.40 -21.26 1.49
C GLY A 185 -18.75 -21.55 2.15
N ARG A 186 -19.16 -22.82 2.22
CA ARG A 186 -20.43 -23.25 2.86
C ARG A 186 -20.14 -23.95 4.18
N ARG A 187 -20.99 -23.71 5.18
CA ARG A 187 -20.94 -24.47 6.43
C ARG A 187 -21.23 -25.93 6.19
N VAL A 188 -20.41 -26.81 6.79
CA VAL A 188 -20.59 -28.27 6.68
C VAL A 188 -20.40 -28.94 8.03
N GLY A 189 -20.97 -30.12 8.20
CA GLY A 189 -20.85 -30.91 9.43
C GLY A 189 -21.48 -30.25 10.64
N GLN A 190 -21.01 -30.64 11.82
CA GLN A 190 -21.53 -30.17 13.10
C GLN A 190 -20.89 -28.80 13.45
N TRP A 191 -21.72 -27.89 13.96
CA TRP A 191 -21.32 -26.60 14.52
C TRP A 191 -21.62 -26.62 16.01
N THR A 192 -20.61 -26.22 16.81
CA THR A 192 -20.72 -26.15 18.25
C THR A 192 -20.74 -24.70 18.69
N TYR A 193 -21.69 -24.36 19.55
CA TYR A 193 -21.84 -23.06 20.20
C TYR A 193 -21.54 -23.20 21.69
N TYR A 194 -20.85 -22.22 22.30
CA TYR A 194 -20.36 -22.25 23.68
C TYR A 194 -21.02 -21.17 24.52
#